data_eac0df4f415acda4cd0d592f80b4b7da
#
_entry.id   eac0df4f415acda4cd0d592f80b4b7da
#
_cell.length_a   1.000
_cell.length_b   1.000
_cell.length_c   1.000
_cell.angle_alpha   90.00
_cell.angle_beta   90.00
_cell.angle_gamma   90.00
#
_symmetry.space_group_name_H-M   'P 1'
#
loop_
_entity.id
_entity.type
_entity.pdbx_description
1 polymer ?
#
loop_
_entity_poly.entity_id
_entity_poly.type
_entity_poly.pdbx_seq_one_letter_code
_entity_poly.pdbx_strand_id
1 'polypeptide(L)'
;MLYLGCHLSSSKGYAAMGRTALSIGANTFQFFTRNPRGGAAKSADPADAAVLVQMQQDGQLGRVVAHAPYTLNPCSKDERTREFAREVFESDLQRMELTPGNFYNFHPGSHVGQGVEAGIELIAACLDAVVRPEQHTTVLLETMSGKGSEVGGRFEELCAILDACRCGELLGVCLDTCHVSDAGYDIVNDLDGVLAEFDRVIGLDRLKALHLNDSKNPCGAHKDRHEKLGQGCLGPVSYTHLT
;
A
#
# COMPACT_ATOMS: atom_id res chain seq x y z
N MET A 1 -18.73 -6.21 6.18
CA MET A 1 -18.96 -6.16 4.71
C MET A 1 -17.60 -6.26 4.03
N LEU A 2 -17.44 -7.15 3.07
CA LEU A 2 -16.21 -7.24 2.27
C LEU A 2 -16.19 -6.10 1.24
N TYR A 3 -15.04 -5.43 1.12
CA TYR A 3 -14.80 -4.41 0.11
C TYR A 3 -13.90 -5.00 -0.98
N LEU A 4 -14.41 -5.06 -2.20
CA LEU A 4 -13.72 -5.64 -3.35
C LEU A 4 -13.69 -4.63 -4.50
N GLY A 5 -12.53 -4.46 -5.11
CA GLY A 5 -12.34 -3.51 -6.19
C GLY A 5 -11.12 -3.82 -7.04
N CYS A 6 -10.78 -2.91 -7.92
CA CYS A 6 -9.60 -3.01 -8.78
C CYS A 6 -8.89 -1.66 -8.90
N HIS A 7 -7.73 -1.69 -9.54
CA HIS A 7 -6.98 -0.48 -9.85
C HIS A 7 -7.64 0.30 -10.99
N LEU A 8 -7.96 1.57 -10.76
CA LEU A 8 -8.60 2.45 -11.73
C LEU A 8 -7.69 3.62 -12.13
N SER A 9 -7.89 4.10 -13.34
CA SER A 9 -7.17 5.30 -13.82
C SER A 9 -7.74 6.58 -13.21
N SER A 10 -6.89 7.38 -12.57
CA SER A 10 -7.26 8.69 -12.02
C SER A 10 -7.35 9.81 -13.07
N SER A 11 -7.14 9.50 -14.35
CA SER A 11 -7.06 10.52 -15.42
C SER A 11 -8.32 11.36 -15.58
N LYS A 12 -9.50 10.83 -15.24
CA LYS A 12 -10.80 11.48 -15.35
C LYS A 12 -11.37 11.98 -14.01
N GLY A 13 -10.57 11.91 -12.93
CA GLY A 13 -10.94 12.41 -11.61
C GLY A 13 -11.63 11.39 -10.71
N TYR A 14 -11.93 11.83 -9.49
CA TYR A 14 -12.46 10.99 -8.40
C TYR A 14 -13.89 10.50 -8.68
N ALA A 15 -14.77 11.38 -9.11
CA ALA A 15 -16.15 11.02 -9.42
C ALA A 15 -16.24 9.98 -10.55
N ALA A 16 -15.34 10.07 -11.55
CA ALA A 16 -15.31 9.11 -12.64
C ALA A 16 -14.81 7.74 -12.16
N MET A 17 -13.82 7.69 -11.27
CA MET A 17 -13.37 6.43 -10.65
C MET A 17 -14.50 5.79 -9.83
N GLY A 18 -15.19 6.56 -8.98
CA GLY A 18 -16.32 6.06 -8.20
C GLY A 18 -17.42 5.45 -9.08
N ARG A 19 -17.86 6.18 -10.11
CA ARG A 19 -18.84 5.66 -11.07
C ARG A 19 -18.36 4.41 -11.81
N THR A 20 -17.08 4.35 -12.18
CA THR A 20 -16.51 3.18 -12.85
C THR A 20 -16.52 1.98 -11.91
N ALA A 21 -16.09 2.13 -10.65
CA ALA A 21 -16.14 1.08 -9.65
C ALA A 21 -17.58 0.51 -9.53
N LEU A 22 -18.55 1.36 -9.30
CA LEU A 22 -19.96 0.94 -9.18
C LEU A 22 -20.47 0.24 -10.45
N SER A 23 -20.09 0.72 -11.63
CA SER A 23 -20.55 0.13 -12.90
C SER A 23 -20.05 -1.30 -13.16
N ILE A 24 -18.94 -1.68 -12.52
CA ILE A 24 -18.38 -3.05 -12.59
C ILE A 24 -18.74 -3.91 -11.38
N GLY A 25 -19.61 -3.42 -10.48
CA GLY A 25 -20.02 -4.11 -9.26
C GLY A 25 -18.99 -4.06 -8.12
N ALA A 26 -17.97 -3.21 -8.23
CA ALA A 26 -17.00 -2.98 -7.16
C ALA A 26 -17.55 -1.99 -6.11
N ASN A 27 -17.15 -2.14 -4.85
CA ASN A 27 -17.53 -1.25 -3.76
C ASN A 27 -16.31 -0.56 -3.11
N THR A 28 -15.14 -0.67 -3.72
CA THR A 28 -13.90 0.07 -3.44
C THR A 28 -13.04 0.10 -4.70
N PHE A 29 -11.92 0.82 -4.66
CA PHE A 29 -10.92 0.81 -5.74
C PHE A 29 -9.57 1.31 -5.25
N GLN A 30 -8.54 1.03 -6.04
CA GLN A 30 -7.22 1.63 -5.91
C GLN A 30 -6.92 2.55 -7.09
N PHE A 31 -6.07 3.55 -6.87
CA PHE A 31 -5.59 4.44 -7.93
C PHE A 31 -4.19 4.98 -7.61
N PHE A 32 -3.45 5.43 -8.61
CA PHE A 32 -2.22 6.19 -8.39
C PHE A 32 -2.53 7.68 -8.21
N THR A 33 -1.92 8.29 -7.19
CA THR A 33 -2.02 9.73 -6.91
C THR A 33 -1.46 10.59 -8.04
N ARG A 34 -0.47 10.04 -8.75
CA ARG A 34 0.25 10.61 -9.89
C ARG A 34 0.72 9.53 -10.84
N ASN A 35 1.50 9.87 -11.87
CA ASN A 35 2.11 8.86 -12.73
C ASN A 35 2.93 7.87 -11.88
N PRO A 36 2.73 6.55 -11.99
CA PRO A 36 3.42 5.53 -11.19
C PRO A 36 4.95 5.54 -11.38
N ARG A 37 5.45 6.16 -12.44
CA ARG A 37 6.89 6.35 -12.68
C ARG A 37 7.43 7.67 -12.12
N GLY A 38 6.64 8.37 -11.33
CA GLY A 38 6.96 9.69 -10.79
C GLY A 38 6.49 10.83 -11.69
N GLY A 39 6.79 12.06 -11.28
CA GLY A 39 6.43 13.27 -11.97
C GLY A 39 5.37 14.12 -11.23
N ALA A 40 5.05 15.27 -11.80
CA ALA A 40 4.07 16.17 -11.21
C ALA A 40 2.67 15.55 -11.18
N ALA A 41 1.99 15.69 -10.05
CA ALA A 41 0.59 15.34 -9.97
C ALA A 41 -0.28 16.42 -10.64
N LYS A 42 -1.37 16.00 -11.28
CA LYS A 42 -2.38 16.95 -11.75
C LYS A 42 -3.05 17.64 -10.55
N SER A 43 -3.48 18.88 -10.73
CA SER A 43 -4.32 19.53 -9.73
C SER A 43 -5.58 18.68 -9.48
N ALA A 44 -5.90 18.43 -8.22
CA ALA A 44 -7.16 17.80 -7.85
C ALA A 44 -8.25 18.87 -7.77
N ASP A 45 -9.43 18.55 -8.30
CA ASP A 45 -10.60 19.40 -8.19
C ASP A 45 -11.36 19.04 -6.90
N PRO A 46 -11.49 19.97 -5.92
CA PRO A 46 -12.24 19.71 -4.69
C PRO A 46 -13.71 19.36 -4.92
N ALA A 47 -14.35 19.91 -5.96
CA ALA A 47 -15.73 19.60 -6.28
C ALA A 47 -15.88 18.15 -6.80
N ASP A 48 -14.92 17.68 -7.60
CA ASP A 48 -14.88 16.30 -8.07
C ASP A 48 -14.59 15.32 -6.91
N ALA A 49 -13.69 15.69 -6.00
CA ALA A 49 -13.39 14.91 -4.80
C ALA A 49 -14.63 14.79 -3.87
N ALA A 50 -15.39 15.88 -3.70
CA ALA A 50 -16.60 15.86 -2.89
C ALA A 50 -17.66 14.87 -3.40
N VAL A 51 -17.70 14.59 -4.70
CA VAL A 51 -18.60 13.56 -5.26
C VAL A 51 -18.21 12.17 -4.77
N LEU A 52 -16.91 11.84 -4.70
CA LEU A 52 -16.46 10.56 -4.14
C LEU A 52 -16.80 10.46 -2.65
N VAL A 53 -16.56 11.53 -1.88
CA VAL A 53 -16.92 11.58 -0.45
C VAL A 53 -18.43 11.33 -0.27
N GLN A 54 -19.28 11.94 -1.11
CA GLN A 54 -20.72 11.70 -1.05
C GLN A 54 -21.08 10.24 -1.35
N MET A 55 -20.46 9.61 -2.36
CA MET A 55 -20.68 8.17 -2.65
C MET A 55 -20.30 7.28 -1.45
N GLN A 56 -19.25 7.65 -0.71
CA GLN A 56 -18.86 6.94 0.51
C GLN A 56 -19.84 7.16 1.66
N GLN A 57 -20.31 8.39 1.87
CA GLN A 57 -21.31 8.71 2.89
C GLN A 57 -22.66 8.03 2.63
N ASP A 58 -23.05 7.90 1.36
CA ASP A 58 -24.25 7.18 0.93
C ASP A 58 -24.10 5.64 1.04
N GLY A 59 -22.95 5.15 1.48
CA GLY A 59 -22.67 3.71 1.64
C GLY A 59 -22.52 2.95 0.32
N GLN A 60 -22.37 3.64 -0.81
CA GLN A 60 -22.16 3.03 -2.12
C GLN A 60 -20.73 2.50 -2.29
N LEU A 61 -19.76 3.22 -1.71
CA LEU A 61 -18.35 2.88 -1.72
C LEU A 61 -17.79 2.85 -0.29
N GLY A 62 -16.87 1.91 -0.06
CA GLY A 62 -16.02 1.91 1.13
C GLY A 62 -14.80 2.81 0.98
N ARG A 63 -13.84 2.64 1.90
CA ARG A 63 -12.54 3.30 1.81
C ARG A 63 -11.83 2.89 0.53
N VAL A 64 -11.15 3.86 -0.10
CA VAL A 64 -10.33 3.62 -1.29
C VAL A 64 -8.84 3.67 -0.93
N VAL A 65 -8.01 3.09 -1.78
CA VAL A 65 -6.56 3.06 -1.60
C VAL A 65 -5.91 3.94 -2.66
N ALA A 66 -5.23 4.99 -2.25
CA ALA A 66 -4.33 5.72 -3.12
C ALA A 66 -2.93 5.09 -3.04
N HIS A 67 -2.29 4.84 -4.16
CA HIS A 67 -0.96 4.24 -4.19
C HIS A 67 0.09 5.27 -4.59
N ALA A 68 1.18 5.30 -3.84
CA ALA A 68 2.34 6.11 -4.16
C ALA A 68 3.02 5.65 -5.47
N PRO A 69 3.77 6.50 -6.16
CA PRO A 69 4.60 6.07 -7.27
C PRO A 69 5.63 5.02 -6.86
N TYR A 70 5.91 4.05 -7.73
CA TYR A 70 6.92 3.00 -7.49
C TYR A 70 8.36 3.55 -7.36
N THR A 71 8.58 4.79 -7.81
CA THR A 71 9.90 5.43 -7.78
C THR A 71 10.27 6.03 -6.44
N LEU A 72 9.33 6.03 -5.47
CA LEU A 72 9.62 6.55 -4.13
C LEU A 72 10.54 5.58 -3.39
N ASN A 73 11.59 6.14 -2.80
CA ASN A 73 12.51 5.39 -1.95
C ASN A 73 12.95 6.26 -0.77
N PRO A 74 12.15 6.29 0.31
CA PRO A 74 12.46 7.10 1.50
C PRO A 74 13.70 6.61 2.25
N CYS A 75 14.18 5.40 2.00
CA CYS A 75 15.38 4.84 2.63
C CYS A 75 16.59 4.74 1.69
N SER A 76 16.57 5.43 0.54
CA SER A 76 17.74 5.50 -0.34
C SER A 76 18.95 6.08 0.38
N LYS A 77 20.16 5.60 0.04
CA LYS A 77 21.38 6.26 0.49
C LYS A 77 21.60 7.64 -0.15
N ASP A 78 20.99 7.89 -1.32
CA ASP A 78 21.02 9.18 -2.00
C ASP A 78 20.02 10.14 -1.34
N GLU A 79 20.55 11.26 -0.82
CA GLU A 79 19.75 12.26 -0.11
C GLU A 79 18.69 12.92 -0.98
N ARG A 80 19.02 13.23 -2.24
CA ARG A 80 18.05 13.84 -3.18
C ARG A 80 16.88 12.92 -3.45
N THR A 81 17.15 11.60 -3.51
CA THR A 81 16.08 10.59 -3.65
C THR A 81 15.16 10.57 -2.43
N ARG A 82 15.72 10.71 -1.23
CA ARG A 82 14.92 10.80 0.01
C ARG A 82 14.12 12.10 0.09
N GLU A 83 14.75 13.23 -0.26
CA GLU A 83 14.06 14.53 -0.31
C GLU A 83 12.89 14.51 -1.29
N PHE A 84 13.12 13.98 -2.50
CA PHE A 84 12.06 13.81 -3.48
C PHE A 84 10.91 12.91 -2.95
N ALA A 85 11.24 11.81 -2.27
CA ALA A 85 10.22 10.96 -1.67
C ALA A 85 9.40 11.73 -0.64
N ARG A 86 10.04 12.51 0.24
CA ARG A 86 9.37 13.34 1.26
C ARG A 86 8.45 14.39 0.63
N GLU A 87 8.90 15.10 -0.39
CA GLU A 87 8.08 16.10 -1.11
C GLU A 87 6.84 15.47 -1.75
N VAL A 88 7.01 14.28 -2.34
CA VAL A 88 5.90 13.54 -2.95
C VAL A 88 4.92 13.07 -1.89
N PHE A 89 5.38 12.49 -0.78
CA PHE A 89 4.52 12.09 0.34
C PHE A 89 3.72 13.27 0.88
N GLU A 90 4.37 14.38 1.16
CA GLU A 90 3.70 15.57 1.69
C GLU A 90 2.62 16.08 0.73
N SER A 91 2.94 16.20 -0.55
CA SER A 91 2.00 16.62 -1.59
C SER A 91 0.84 15.64 -1.76
N ASP A 92 1.10 14.33 -1.71
CA ASP A 92 0.05 13.32 -1.88
C ASP A 92 -0.85 13.22 -0.65
N LEU A 93 -0.31 13.28 0.56
CA LEU A 93 -1.10 13.28 1.80
C LEU A 93 -2.01 14.52 1.88
N GLN A 94 -1.51 15.72 1.54
CA GLN A 94 -2.35 16.92 1.44
C GLN A 94 -3.50 16.73 0.46
N ARG A 95 -3.25 16.06 -0.67
CA ARG A 95 -4.27 15.76 -1.67
C ARG A 95 -5.30 14.76 -1.15
N MET A 96 -4.86 13.75 -0.37
CA MET A 96 -5.76 12.76 0.20
C MET A 96 -6.75 13.35 1.20
N GLU A 97 -6.43 14.48 1.81
CA GLU A 97 -7.36 15.18 2.70
C GLU A 97 -8.56 15.83 1.97
N LEU A 98 -8.56 15.85 0.62
CA LEU A 98 -9.77 16.14 -0.16
C LEU A 98 -10.79 14.99 -0.11
N THR A 99 -10.35 13.79 0.21
CA THR A 99 -11.17 12.59 0.38
C THR A 99 -10.80 11.92 1.71
N PRO A 100 -11.18 12.53 2.86
CA PRO A 100 -10.70 12.12 4.18
C PRO A 100 -11.16 10.71 4.54
N GLY A 101 -10.39 10.03 5.41
CA GLY A 101 -10.72 8.70 5.93
C GLY A 101 -10.31 7.55 4.99
N ASN A 102 -9.63 7.83 3.91
CA ASN A 102 -9.12 6.83 2.97
C ASN A 102 -7.68 6.39 3.30
N PHE A 103 -7.12 5.49 2.50
CA PHE A 103 -5.79 4.93 2.69
C PHE A 103 -4.80 5.47 1.65
N TYR A 104 -3.56 5.70 2.10
CA TYR A 104 -2.43 5.98 1.22
C TYR A 104 -1.37 4.90 1.40
N ASN A 105 -1.16 4.08 0.38
CA ASN A 105 -0.25 2.94 0.39
C ASN A 105 1.06 3.25 -0.31
N PHE A 106 2.18 2.74 0.21
CA PHE A 106 3.48 2.90 -0.42
C PHE A 106 4.40 1.70 -0.16
N HIS A 107 5.35 1.48 -1.07
CA HIS A 107 6.46 0.55 -0.87
C HIS A 107 7.50 1.18 0.06
N PRO A 108 7.92 0.51 1.15
CA PRO A 108 8.93 1.04 2.07
C PRO A 108 10.25 1.43 1.39
N GLY A 109 10.59 0.79 0.27
CA GLY A 109 11.75 1.12 -0.54
C GLY A 109 12.93 0.17 -0.35
N SER A 110 14.11 0.63 -0.73
CA SER A 110 15.35 -0.17 -0.71
C SER A 110 16.48 0.60 -0.03
N HIS A 111 17.15 -0.04 0.92
CA HIS A 111 18.24 0.57 1.68
C HIS A 111 19.56 0.72 0.90
N VAL A 112 19.66 0.15 -0.29
CA VAL A 112 20.79 0.31 -1.24
C VAL A 112 22.16 0.10 -0.57
N GLY A 113 22.30 -1.01 0.18
CA GLY A 113 23.57 -1.41 0.82
C GLY A 113 23.91 -0.72 2.14
N GLN A 114 23.02 0.11 2.72
CA GLN A 114 23.22 0.74 4.04
C GLN A 114 22.91 -0.18 5.22
N GLY A 115 22.19 -1.29 4.98
CA GLY A 115 21.65 -2.17 6.00
C GLY A 115 20.17 -1.90 6.26
N VAL A 116 19.45 -2.93 6.69
CA VAL A 116 18.01 -2.87 6.92
C VAL A 116 17.66 -1.92 8.06
N GLU A 117 18.47 -1.90 9.13
CA GLU A 117 18.26 -1.04 10.30
C GLU A 117 18.32 0.45 9.89
N ALA A 118 19.33 0.84 9.10
CA ALA A 118 19.42 2.21 8.57
C ALA A 118 18.25 2.54 7.65
N GLY A 119 17.77 1.55 6.87
CA GLY A 119 16.58 1.69 6.05
C GLY A 119 15.33 1.97 6.88
N ILE A 120 15.10 1.22 7.95
CA ILE A 120 13.98 1.39 8.89
C ILE A 120 14.00 2.78 9.52
N GLU A 121 15.16 3.23 10.02
CA GLU A 121 15.30 4.55 10.62
C GLU A 121 14.97 5.68 9.64
N LEU A 122 15.44 5.58 8.40
CA LEU A 122 15.18 6.58 7.36
C LEU A 122 13.70 6.61 6.94
N ILE A 123 13.02 5.45 6.85
CA ILE A 123 11.59 5.38 6.57
C ILE A 123 10.80 6.02 7.70
N ALA A 124 11.09 5.65 8.95
CA ALA A 124 10.42 6.20 10.13
C ALA A 124 10.61 7.73 10.22
N ALA A 125 11.82 8.22 9.99
CA ALA A 125 12.11 9.65 9.98
C ALA A 125 11.35 10.39 8.87
N CYS A 126 11.20 9.78 7.69
CA CYS A 126 10.40 10.34 6.60
C CYS A 126 8.92 10.42 6.99
N LEU A 127 8.35 9.33 7.53
CA LEU A 127 6.95 9.28 7.97
C LEU A 127 6.68 10.32 9.08
N ASP A 128 7.54 10.41 10.08
CA ASP A 128 7.43 11.39 11.17
C ASP A 128 7.53 12.86 10.69
N ALA A 129 8.14 13.09 9.53
CA ALA A 129 8.24 14.41 8.95
C ALA A 129 6.99 14.81 8.14
N VAL A 130 6.27 13.84 7.55
CA VAL A 130 5.17 14.12 6.60
C VAL A 130 3.79 13.79 7.12
N VAL A 131 3.65 12.81 8.03
CA VAL A 131 2.38 12.43 8.64
C VAL A 131 2.01 13.46 9.71
N ARG A 132 0.81 14.00 9.61
CA ARG A 132 0.30 15.03 10.53
C ARG A 132 -0.70 14.40 11.49
N PRO A 133 -0.64 14.72 12.79
CA PRO A 133 -1.58 14.17 13.79
C PRO A 133 -3.06 14.45 13.47
N GLU A 134 -3.32 15.57 12.81
CA GLU A 134 -4.66 16.03 12.45
C GLU A 134 -5.20 15.44 11.13
N GLN A 135 -4.37 14.68 10.36
CA GLN A 135 -4.82 14.09 9.10
C GLN A 135 -5.82 12.96 9.34
N HIS A 136 -6.68 12.75 8.36
CA HIS A 136 -7.67 11.67 8.36
C HIS A 136 -7.25 10.47 7.50
N THR A 137 -6.20 10.64 6.71
CA THR A 137 -5.64 9.59 5.85
C THR A 137 -4.77 8.65 6.67
N THR A 138 -5.06 7.34 6.61
CA THR A 138 -4.17 6.31 7.18
C THR A 138 -3.11 5.94 6.15
N VAL A 139 -1.85 5.95 6.54
CA VAL A 139 -0.72 5.57 5.66
C VAL A 139 -0.42 4.09 5.83
N LEU A 140 -0.32 3.36 4.74
CA LEU A 140 -0.09 1.91 4.73
C LEU A 140 1.32 1.60 4.20
N LEU A 141 2.06 0.80 5.00
CA LEU A 141 3.27 0.14 4.54
C LEU A 141 2.87 -1.13 3.80
N GLU A 142 3.32 -1.28 2.56
CA GLU A 142 3.09 -2.51 1.82
C GLU A 142 4.12 -3.57 2.19
N THR A 143 3.69 -4.83 2.32
CA THR A 143 4.62 -5.96 2.41
C THR A 143 5.42 -6.05 1.11
N MET A 144 6.72 -6.37 1.21
CA MET A 144 7.64 -6.43 0.07
C MET A 144 8.12 -7.86 -0.19
N SER A 145 8.62 -8.11 -1.39
CA SER A 145 9.13 -9.42 -1.80
C SER A 145 10.51 -9.77 -1.22
N GLY A 146 11.16 -8.81 -0.58
CA GLY A 146 12.54 -8.97 -0.09
C GLY A 146 13.58 -9.04 -1.22
N LYS A 147 13.25 -8.49 -2.38
CA LYS A 147 14.14 -8.46 -3.54
C LYS A 147 15.31 -7.52 -3.32
N GLY A 148 16.51 -8.05 -3.41
CA GLY A 148 17.74 -7.27 -3.30
C GLY A 148 17.91 -6.64 -1.92
N SER A 149 17.70 -5.33 -1.81
CA SER A 149 17.81 -4.55 -0.56
C SER A 149 16.49 -3.88 -0.18
N GLU A 150 15.36 -4.43 -0.62
CA GLU A 150 14.04 -3.98 -0.19
C GLU A 150 13.88 -4.12 1.32
N VAL A 151 13.20 -3.15 1.94
CA VAL A 151 12.78 -3.16 3.34
C VAL A 151 11.29 -3.51 3.39
N GLY A 152 10.87 -4.35 4.35
CA GLY A 152 9.48 -4.80 4.49
C GLY A 152 9.23 -6.18 3.88
N GLY A 153 10.28 -6.92 3.53
CA GLY A 153 10.19 -8.34 3.13
C GLY A 153 9.90 -9.27 4.29
N ARG A 154 10.10 -8.81 5.53
CA ARG A 154 9.77 -9.53 6.76
C ARG A 154 8.79 -8.74 7.59
N PHE A 155 7.89 -9.43 8.28
CA PHE A 155 6.92 -8.77 9.16
C PHE A 155 7.60 -8.00 10.29
N GLU A 156 8.75 -8.49 10.80
CA GLU A 156 9.54 -7.80 11.81
C GLU A 156 10.10 -6.46 11.32
N GLU A 157 10.42 -6.34 10.04
CA GLU A 157 10.89 -5.07 9.46
C GLU A 157 9.77 -4.03 9.42
N LEU A 158 8.55 -4.45 9.04
CA LEU A 158 7.37 -3.57 9.07
C LEU A 158 7.01 -3.17 10.49
N CYS A 159 7.02 -4.13 11.44
CA CYS A 159 6.81 -3.87 12.86
C CYS A 159 7.82 -2.85 13.38
N ALA A 160 9.10 -3.02 13.06
CA ALA A 160 10.17 -2.11 13.49
C ALA A 160 9.97 -0.68 12.94
N ILE A 161 9.47 -0.53 11.69
CA ILE A 161 9.11 0.81 11.16
C ILE A 161 7.94 1.40 11.95
N LEU A 162 6.87 0.62 12.18
CA LEU A 162 5.70 1.08 12.93
C LEU A 162 6.06 1.52 14.34
N ASP A 163 6.91 0.75 15.02
CA ASP A 163 7.36 1.02 16.40
C ASP A 163 8.31 2.23 16.48
N ALA A 164 9.09 2.47 15.43
CA ALA A 164 10.00 3.61 15.38
C ALA A 164 9.28 4.94 15.09
N CYS A 165 8.05 4.90 14.54
CA CYS A 165 7.29 6.09 14.18
C CYS A 165 6.51 6.65 15.37
N ARG A 166 6.55 7.97 15.55
CA ARG A 166 5.72 8.70 16.54
C ARG A 166 4.25 8.77 16.16
N CYS A 167 3.95 8.63 14.86
CA CYS A 167 2.60 8.68 14.29
C CYS A 167 1.96 7.29 14.11
N GLY A 168 2.41 6.28 14.85
CA GLY A 168 2.06 4.88 14.67
C GLY A 168 0.56 4.57 14.61
N GLU A 169 -0.28 5.37 15.26
CA GLU A 169 -1.74 5.24 15.23
C GLU A 169 -2.37 5.56 13.85
N LEU A 170 -1.69 6.38 13.03
CA LEU A 170 -2.08 6.73 11.67
C LEU A 170 -1.46 5.81 10.62
N LEU A 171 -0.75 4.78 11.07
CA LEU A 171 -0.10 3.82 10.20
C LEU A 171 -0.81 2.47 10.23
N GLY A 172 -0.74 1.76 9.12
CA GLY A 172 -1.21 0.39 8.96
C GLY A 172 -0.39 -0.37 7.94
N VAL A 173 -0.85 -1.55 7.57
CA VAL A 173 -0.18 -2.43 6.60
C VAL A 173 -1.15 -2.77 5.47
N CYS A 174 -0.62 -2.79 4.26
CA CYS A 174 -1.21 -3.43 3.10
C CYS A 174 -0.45 -4.73 2.81
N LEU A 175 -1.12 -5.86 2.85
CA LEU A 175 -0.53 -7.15 2.53
C LEU A 175 -0.74 -7.45 1.04
N ASP A 176 0.35 -7.61 0.28
CA ASP A 176 0.31 -8.09 -1.10
C ASP A 176 0.61 -9.59 -1.16
N THR A 177 -0.31 -10.37 -1.73
CA THR A 177 -0.19 -11.83 -1.77
C THR A 177 0.98 -12.33 -2.60
N CYS A 178 1.34 -11.64 -3.69
CA CYS A 178 2.53 -11.94 -4.46
C CYS A 178 3.80 -11.66 -3.64
N HIS A 179 3.85 -10.49 -2.99
CA HIS A 179 5.03 -10.07 -2.23
C HIS A 179 5.31 -11.00 -1.04
N VAL A 180 4.31 -11.32 -0.24
CA VAL A 180 4.53 -12.21 0.92
C VAL A 180 4.91 -13.62 0.48
N SER A 181 4.32 -14.14 -0.61
CA SER A 181 4.74 -15.43 -1.17
C SER A 181 6.18 -15.38 -1.67
N ASP A 182 6.53 -14.36 -2.45
CA ASP A 182 7.90 -14.18 -2.96
C ASP A 182 8.91 -13.97 -1.82
N ALA A 183 8.50 -13.39 -0.68
CA ALA A 183 9.32 -13.24 0.52
C ALA A 183 9.53 -14.55 1.31
N GLY A 184 8.75 -15.60 1.01
CA GLY A 184 8.88 -16.92 1.62
C GLY A 184 7.75 -17.33 2.56
N TYR A 185 6.70 -16.51 2.71
CA TYR A 185 5.51 -16.87 3.47
C TYR A 185 4.58 -17.75 2.62
N ASP A 186 4.36 -18.98 2.99
CA ASP A 186 3.58 -19.97 2.23
C ASP A 186 2.07 -19.79 2.43
N ILE A 187 1.52 -18.75 1.83
CA ILE A 187 0.07 -18.46 1.90
C ILE A 187 -0.80 -19.47 1.13
N VAL A 188 -0.19 -20.38 0.36
CA VAL A 188 -0.92 -21.39 -0.40
C VAL A 188 -1.21 -22.62 0.46
N ASN A 189 -0.22 -23.07 1.23
CA ASN A 189 -0.34 -24.31 2.03
C ASN A 189 -0.54 -24.02 3.52
N ASP A 190 -0.17 -22.83 4.03
CA ASP A 190 -0.24 -22.47 5.45
C ASP A 190 -0.69 -21.02 5.68
N LEU A 191 -1.82 -20.63 5.08
CA LEU A 191 -2.37 -19.28 5.27
C LEU A 191 -2.63 -18.97 6.75
N ASP A 192 -3.19 -19.90 7.51
CA ASP A 192 -3.50 -19.72 8.93
C ASP A 192 -2.23 -19.46 9.75
N GLY A 193 -1.14 -20.20 9.47
CA GLY A 193 0.15 -20.00 10.11
C GLY A 193 0.76 -18.63 9.76
N VAL A 194 0.68 -18.21 8.50
CA VAL A 194 1.15 -16.88 8.06
C VAL A 194 0.34 -15.77 8.73
N LEU A 195 -0.98 -15.89 8.80
CA LEU A 195 -1.82 -14.90 9.48
C LEU A 195 -1.58 -14.87 10.98
N ALA A 196 -1.36 -16.01 11.62
CA ALA A 196 -1.00 -16.09 13.04
C ALA A 196 0.37 -15.44 13.30
N GLU A 197 1.34 -15.60 12.41
CA GLU A 197 2.64 -14.92 12.49
C GLU A 197 2.48 -13.42 12.31
N PHE A 198 1.70 -12.97 11.33
CA PHE A 198 1.39 -11.55 11.12
C PHE A 198 0.74 -10.94 12.37
N ASP A 199 -0.25 -11.63 12.95
CA ASP A 199 -0.93 -11.17 14.16
C ASP A 199 0.03 -11.05 15.36
N ARG A 200 0.88 -12.06 15.54
CA ARG A 200 1.88 -12.07 16.62
C ARG A 200 2.92 -10.96 16.48
N VAL A 201 3.33 -10.62 15.25
CA VAL A 201 4.43 -9.67 15.00
C VAL A 201 3.93 -8.24 14.85
N ILE A 202 2.84 -8.04 14.11
CA ILE A 202 2.34 -6.71 13.73
C ILE A 202 0.99 -6.41 14.40
N GLY A 203 0.13 -7.43 14.52
CA GLY A 203 -1.28 -7.32 14.91
C GLY A 203 -2.22 -7.23 13.70
N LEU A 204 -3.27 -8.07 13.68
CA LEU A 204 -4.27 -8.06 12.59
C LEU A 204 -5.06 -6.76 12.53
N ASP A 205 -5.16 -6.02 13.63
CA ASP A 205 -5.78 -4.69 13.67
C ASP A 205 -5.03 -3.65 12.82
N ARG A 206 -3.75 -3.88 12.52
CA ARG A 206 -2.94 -3.06 11.60
C ARG A 206 -3.14 -3.42 10.13
N LEU A 207 -3.70 -4.58 9.81
CA LEU A 207 -4.00 -4.97 8.43
C LEU A 207 -5.22 -4.22 7.93
N LYS A 208 -5.02 -3.29 7.01
CA LYS A 208 -6.06 -2.37 6.52
C LYS A 208 -6.47 -2.62 5.08
N ALA A 209 -5.59 -3.21 4.28
CA ALA A 209 -5.83 -3.51 2.87
C ALA A 209 -5.10 -4.77 2.44
N LEU A 210 -5.63 -5.41 1.40
CA LEU A 210 -5.02 -6.55 0.72
C LEU A 210 -4.88 -6.21 -0.76
N HIS A 211 -3.69 -6.44 -1.32
CA HIS A 211 -3.50 -6.54 -2.76
C HIS A 211 -3.55 -8.02 -3.15
N LEU A 212 -4.58 -8.40 -3.89
CA LEU A 212 -4.72 -9.76 -4.39
C LEU A 212 -4.04 -9.87 -5.74
N ASN A 213 -2.84 -10.40 -5.74
CA ASN A 213 -2.02 -10.66 -6.92
C ASN A 213 -1.56 -12.12 -6.94
N ASP A 214 -1.53 -12.74 -8.11
CA ASP A 214 -0.82 -14.01 -8.28
C ASP A 214 0.67 -13.75 -8.57
N SER A 215 1.53 -14.73 -8.35
CA SER A 215 2.97 -14.63 -8.63
C SER A 215 3.38 -15.53 -9.79
N LYS A 216 4.25 -15.01 -10.67
CA LYS A 216 4.93 -15.81 -11.69
C LYS A 216 5.96 -16.76 -11.12
N ASN A 217 6.31 -16.61 -9.85
CA ASN A 217 7.41 -17.30 -9.22
C ASN A 217 6.91 -18.21 -8.08
N PRO A 218 7.65 -19.27 -7.75
CA PRO A 218 7.39 -20.06 -6.56
C PRO A 218 7.66 -19.25 -5.29
N CYS A 219 7.09 -19.71 -4.17
CA CYS A 219 7.30 -19.13 -2.85
C CYS A 219 8.81 -19.00 -2.54
N GLY A 220 9.22 -17.87 -1.96
CA GLY A 220 10.61 -17.59 -1.62
C GLY A 220 11.51 -17.16 -2.79
N ALA A 221 10.96 -16.77 -3.91
CA ALA A 221 11.75 -16.41 -5.09
C ALA A 221 12.40 -15.02 -5.02
N HIS A 222 11.92 -14.11 -4.18
CA HIS A 222 12.39 -12.72 -4.03
C HIS A 222 12.46 -11.93 -5.33
N LYS A 223 11.36 -11.93 -6.13
CA LYS A 223 11.40 -11.34 -7.47
C LYS A 223 10.37 -10.27 -7.77
N ASP A 224 9.23 -10.28 -7.11
CA ASP A 224 8.12 -9.36 -7.37
C ASP A 224 7.74 -9.34 -8.86
N ARG A 225 7.02 -10.37 -9.28
CA ARG A 225 6.50 -10.51 -10.65
C ARG A 225 5.06 -10.99 -10.58
N HIS A 226 4.13 -10.05 -10.63
CA HIS A 226 2.70 -10.33 -10.62
C HIS A 226 2.24 -11.10 -11.84
N GLU A 227 1.28 -11.99 -11.63
CA GLU A 227 0.50 -12.67 -12.66
C GLU A 227 -0.99 -12.43 -12.39
N LYS A 228 -1.82 -12.71 -13.37
CA LYS A 228 -3.27 -12.66 -13.22
C LYS A 228 -3.73 -13.73 -12.24
N LEU A 229 -4.74 -13.42 -11.45
CA LEU A 229 -5.32 -14.33 -10.46
C LEU A 229 -5.63 -15.70 -11.07
N GLY A 230 -5.12 -16.74 -10.42
CA GLY A 230 -5.29 -18.13 -10.85
C GLY A 230 -4.45 -18.56 -12.05
N GLN A 231 -3.51 -17.73 -12.54
CA GLN A 231 -2.64 -18.05 -13.69
C GLN A 231 -1.17 -18.15 -13.31
N GLY A 232 -0.84 -17.94 -12.05
CA GLY A 232 0.51 -18.01 -11.50
C GLY A 232 0.72 -19.19 -10.56
N CYS A 233 1.75 -19.07 -9.73
CA CYS A 233 2.17 -20.10 -8.79
C CYS A 233 1.33 -20.17 -7.51
N LEU A 234 0.60 -19.10 -7.15
CA LEU A 234 -0.33 -19.13 -6.03
C LEU A 234 -1.61 -19.90 -6.39
N GLY A 235 -2.09 -19.75 -7.63
CA GLY A 235 -3.22 -20.47 -8.16
C GLY A 235 -4.57 -20.05 -7.54
N PRO A 236 -5.70 -20.63 -8.01
CA PRO A 236 -7.03 -20.20 -7.59
C PRO A 236 -7.39 -20.57 -6.15
N VAL A 237 -6.75 -21.60 -5.57
CA VAL A 237 -7.09 -22.09 -4.22
C VAL A 237 -6.77 -21.07 -3.13
N SER A 238 -5.67 -20.33 -3.25
CA SER A 238 -5.27 -19.31 -2.27
C SER A 238 -6.26 -18.16 -2.13
N TYR A 239 -7.05 -17.88 -3.17
CA TYR A 239 -8.05 -16.79 -3.13
C TYR A 239 -9.39 -17.22 -2.54
N THR A 240 -9.71 -18.51 -2.53
CA THR A 240 -10.95 -19.03 -1.91
C THR A 240 -10.88 -19.00 -0.39
N HIS A 241 -9.70 -18.91 0.20
CA HIS A 241 -9.51 -18.79 1.65
C HIS A 241 -9.55 -17.35 2.16
N LEU A 242 -9.43 -16.35 1.28
CA LEU A 242 -9.45 -14.91 1.61
C LEU A 242 -10.85 -14.27 1.51
N THR A 243 -11.84 -15.02 1.06
CA THR A 243 -13.24 -14.61 0.93
C THR A 243 -14.12 -15.26 1.99
#